data_8301c12efeba87f1424e5782d57d1e6a
#
_entry.id   8301c12efeba87f1424e5782d57d1e6a
#
_cell.length_a   1.000
_cell.length_b   1.000
_cell.length_c   1.000
_cell.angle_alpha   90.00
_cell.angle_beta   90.00
_cell.angle_gamma   90.00
#
_symmetry.space_group_name_H-M   'P 1'
#
loop_
_entity.id
_entity.type
_entity.pdbx_description
1 polymer ?
#
loop_
_entity_poly.entity_id
_entity_poly.type
_entity_poly.pdbx_seq_one_letter_code
_entity_poly.pdbx_strand_id
1 'polypeptide(L)'
;MPPSPLLVDLSHELLALWHSPEQERRRRLWADHFNGRTRAIPTTCAMFQGWQDLVWEQILPEETFHHKEGMARVVEMHLRHRLWRAKHLADDTPQSPTLHFSALPAMAADEPWGVPLEMASTGMAGGAYKPKPPLQQPEDIRRLRAPEFRFDADAVARQEGEVRDVVGDLLPMRFRADALHNGPFEWAVRLRGMDNLLLDCYDRPEWLKELMGFLSDGIVRYHQARADAGMVDPEGEGMLHSPWDEGYDPDDAERDATFTGGAPCPEKVASLSASRLLWGYLHAQSAASYGPAMYAEFVQPFNVPIAELFPKVYYHGCEDLTQKVAIIRDLPNLREFHVSPWSQVGPIAAALPEHVVLEVHSHPTNVLFLRGAAEMREELRGLVRGAGGHPLNLKLCDIQTINGDGGQALMTWSRVAAEVAAEAAG
;
A
#
# COMPACT_ATOMS: atom_id res chain seq x y z
N MET A 1 24.22 3.22 -25.24
CA MET A 1 25.04 4.42 -24.87
C MET A 1 25.71 4.10 -23.54
N PRO A 2 26.85 4.75 -23.15
CA PRO A 2 27.35 4.55 -21.81
C PRO A 2 26.29 5.04 -20.80
N PRO A 3 26.25 4.43 -19.58
CA PRO A 3 25.35 4.88 -18.51
C PRO A 3 25.53 6.37 -18.22
N SER A 4 24.46 7.03 -17.77
CA SER A 4 24.50 8.45 -17.39
C SER A 4 25.36 8.65 -16.15
N PRO A 5 26.44 9.46 -16.20
CA PRO A 5 27.29 9.69 -15.02
C PRO A 5 26.49 10.15 -13.80
N LEU A 6 25.53 11.05 -13.98
CA LEU A 6 24.66 11.52 -12.91
C LEU A 6 23.87 10.37 -12.25
N LEU A 7 23.29 9.48 -13.06
CA LEU A 7 22.51 8.36 -12.53
C LEU A 7 23.40 7.34 -11.82
N VAL A 8 24.61 7.14 -12.32
CA VAL A 8 25.63 6.30 -11.68
C VAL A 8 25.99 6.86 -10.30
N ASP A 9 26.26 8.17 -10.21
CA ASP A 9 26.60 8.82 -8.94
C ASP A 9 25.46 8.76 -7.92
N LEU A 10 24.22 9.07 -8.35
CA LEU A 10 23.03 8.96 -7.49
C LEU A 10 22.76 7.51 -7.06
N SER A 11 23.03 6.53 -7.92
CA SER A 11 22.90 5.12 -7.59
C SER A 11 23.90 4.71 -6.51
N HIS A 12 25.14 5.12 -6.64
CA HIS A 12 26.17 4.86 -5.61
C HIS A 12 25.81 5.53 -4.27
N GLU A 13 25.27 6.77 -4.29
CA GLU A 13 24.83 7.46 -3.09
C GLU A 13 23.70 6.68 -2.40
N LEU A 14 22.70 6.22 -3.16
CA LEU A 14 21.57 5.45 -2.60
C LEU A 14 22.03 4.07 -2.09
N LEU A 15 22.92 3.38 -2.79
CA LEU A 15 23.50 2.11 -2.32
C LEU A 15 24.31 2.29 -1.04
N ALA A 16 25.14 3.32 -0.97
CA ALA A 16 25.89 3.64 0.25
C ALA A 16 24.93 3.95 1.43
N LEU A 17 23.87 4.70 1.15
CA LEU A 17 22.81 4.95 2.13
C LEU A 17 22.17 3.64 2.62
N TRP A 18 21.73 2.77 1.71
CA TRP A 18 21.10 1.49 2.02
C TRP A 18 21.91 0.61 2.95
N HIS A 19 23.23 0.60 2.78
CA HIS A 19 24.17 -0.15 3.62
C HIS A 19 24.60 0.61 4.88
N SER A 20 24.04 1.78 5.16
CA SER A 20 24.37 2.54 6.36
C SER A 20 23.78 1.89 7.63
N PRO A 21 24.43 2.08 8.81
CA PRO A 21 23.90 1.58 10.08
C PRO A 21 22.48 2.09 10.40
N GLU A 22 22.15 3.29 9.95
CA GLU A 22 20.81 3.86 10.16
C GLU A 22 19.74 3.12 9.36
N GLN A 23 20.00 2.79 8.10
CA GLN A 23 19.06 2.03 7.29
C GLN A 23 18.92 0.59 7.80
N GLU A 24 19.98 -0.01 8.29
CA GLU A 24 19.94 -1.30 8.98
C GLU A 24 19.09 -1.22 10.26
N ARG A 25 19.28 -0.19 11.08
CA ARG A 25 18.44 0.05 12.28
C ARG A 25 16.96 0.13 11.91
N ARG A 26 16.61 0.87 10.85
CA ARG A 26 15.23 1.01 10.39
C ARG A 26 14.63 -0.33 9.99
N ARG A 27 15.33 -1.13 9.19
CA ARG A 27 14.88 -2.46 8.79
C ARG A 27 14.67 -3.38 10.01
N ARG A 28 15.60 -3.40 10.95
CA ARG A 28 15.47 -4.17 12.20
C ARG A 28 14.30 -3.70 13.05
N LEU A 29 14.09 -2.39 13.17
CA LEU A 29 12.97 -1.83 13.91
C LEU A 29 11.63 -2.38 13.39
N TRP A 30 11.42 -2.37 12.09
CA TRP A 30 10.18 -2.89 11.49
C TRP A 30 10.04 -4.41 11.68
N ALA A 31 11.10 -5.17 11.47
CA ALA A 31 11.10 -6.60 11.70
C ALA A 31 10.79 -6.94 13.17
N ASP A 32 11.44 -6.27 14.10
CA ASP A 32 11.21 -6.48 15.54
C ASP A 32 9.81 -6.04 15.96
N HIS A 33 9.31 -4.96 15.37
CA HIS A 33 7.96 -4.45 15.64
C HIS A 33 6.88 -5.47 15.24
N PHE A 34 6.89 -5.93 14.00
CA PHE A 34 5.91 -6.92 13.53
C PHE A 34 6.10 -8.31 14.16
N ASN A 35 7.30 -8.66 14.61
CA ASN A 35 7.55 -9.91 15.35
C ASN A 35 7.30 -9.80 16.86
N GLY A 36 6.83 -8.64 17.34
CA GLY A 36 6.55 -8.42 18.77
C GLY A 36 7.79 -8.42 19.67
N ARG A 37 8.98 -8.20 19.10
CA ARG A 37 10.27 -8.19 19.81
C ARG A 37 10.60 -6.83 20.43
N THR A 38 9.89 -5.79 20.04
CA THR A 38 10.07 -4.42 20.57
C THR A 38 8.75 -3.74 20.88
N ARG A 39 8.78 -2.78 21.78
CA ARG A 39 7.68 -1.84 22.04
C ARG A 39 7.95 -0.46 21.41
N ALA A 40 9.06 -0.30 20.70
CA ALA A 40 9.32 0.93 19.95
C ALA A 40 8.23 1.14 18.91
N ILE A 41 7.88 2.39 18.69
CA ILE A 41 6.81 2.83 17.78
C ILE A 41 7.47 3.31 16.48
N PRO A 42 7.39 2.55 15.37
CA PRO A 42 7.86 3.05 14.08
C PRO A 42 7.02 4.22 13.59
N THR A 43 7.66 5.12 12.85
CA THR A 43 6.99 6.28 12.27
C THR A 43 7.20 6.33 10.77
N THR A 44 6.16 6.71 10.01
CA THR A 44 6.22 6.77 8.55
C THR A 44 5.48 7.98 7.99
N CYS A 45 6.11 8.67 7.06
CA CYS A 45 5.48 9.68 6.23
C CYS A 45 5.33 9.12 4.82
N ALA A 46 4.15 8.59 4.48
CA ALA A 46 3.89 7.97 3.20
C ALA A 46 3.30 8.97 2.20
N MET A 47 3.85 8.97 1.00
CA MET A 47 3.32 9.72 -0.14
C MET A 47 2.80 8.74 -1.17
N PHE A 48 1.53 8.86 -1.56
CA PHE A 48 0.87 7.95 -2.49
C PHE A 48 1.37 8.07 -3.93
N GLN A 49 1.49 6.95 -4.62
CA GLN A 49 1.61 6.94 -6.08
C GLN A 49 0.31 7.40 -6.73
N GLY A 50 0.45 8.23 -7.76
CA GLY A 50 -0.69 8.79 -8.52
C GLY A 50 -1.12 10.17 -8.05
N TRP A 51 -1.00 10.49 -6.76
CA TRP A 51 -1.13 11.85 -6.23
C TRP A 51 0.20 12.39 -5.71
N GLN A 52 1.16 11.53 -5.54
CA GLN A 52 2.54 11.85 -5.20
C GLN A 52 3.17 12.84 -6.17
N ASP A 53 2.83 12.76 -7.43
CA ASP A 53 3.41 13.64 -8.45
C ASP A 53 3.15 15.10 -8.12
N LEU A 54 1.94 15.43 -7.65
CA LEU A 54 1.59 16.80 -7.23
C LEU A 54 2.40 17.28 -6.02
N VAL A 55 2.74 16.38 -5.10
CA VAL A 55 3.58 16.69 -3.93
C VAL A 55 5.03 16.79 -4.35
N TRP A 56 5.50 15.83 -5.15
CA TRP A 56 6.88 15.78 -5.61
C TRP A 56 7.22 16.94 -6.53
N GLU A 57 6.30 17.40 -7.39
CA GLU A 57 6.46 18.61 -8.20
C GLU A 57 6.71 19.87 -7.37
N GLN A 58 6.13 19.94 -6.16
CA GLN A 58 6.36 21.05 -5.24
C GLN A 58 7.69 20.93 -4.46
N ILE A 59 8.19 19.72 -4.24
CA ILE A 59 9.45 19.44 -3.52
C ILE A 59 10.64 19.42 -4.47
N LEU A 60 10.49 18.76 -5.59
CA LEU A 60 11.49 18.59 -6.63
C LEU A 60 10.87 18.99 -7.98
N PRO A 61 10.80 20.29 -8.29
CA PRO A 61 10.21 20.79 -9.52
C PRO A 61 10.86 20.22 -10.78
N GLU A 62 10.06 20.07 -11.86
CA GLU A 62 10.49 19.44 -13.12
C GLU A 62 11.77 20.04 -13.71
N GLU A 63 11.95 21.35 -13.57
CA GLU A 63 13.15 22.05 -14.04
C GLU A 63 14.44 21.60 -13.34
N THR A 64 14.34 21.01 -12.14
CA THR A 64 15.50 20.53 -11.35
C THR A 64 16.05 19.20 -11.85
N PHE A 65 15.29 18.46 -12.64
CA PHE A 65 15.74 17.17 -13.20
C PHE A 65 16.61 17.38 -14.43
N HIS A 66 17.66 16.56 -14.53
CA HIS A 66 18.58 16.59 -15.67
C HIS A 66 17.97 15.91 -16.88
N HIS A 67 17.40 14.71 -16.69
CA HIS A 67 16.71 13.97 -17.74
C HIS A 67 15.24 14.39 -17.76
N LYS A 68 14.71 14.65 -18.97
CA LYS A 68 13.35 15.18 -19.13
C LYS A 68 12.32 14.11 -19.53
N GLU A 69 12.79 12.99 -20.06
CA GLU A 69 11.92 11.93 -20.59
C GLU A 69 12.61 10.56 -20.56
N GLY A 70 11.85 9.52 -20.87
CA GLY A 70 12.33 8.14 -20.99
C GLY A 70 12.77 7.50 -19.68
N MET A 71 13.41 6.33 -19.79
CA MET A 71 13.85 5.55 -18.64
C MET A 71 14.82 6.31 -17.72
N ALA A 72 15.69 7.14 -18.30
CA ALA A 72 16.62 7.96 -17.54
C ALA A 72 15.90 8.94 -16.60
N ARG A 73 14.77 9.52 -17.04
CA ARG A 73 13.91 10.37 -16.20
C ARG A 73 13.27 9.57 -15.07
N VAL A 74 12.74 8.39 -15.38
CA VAL A 74 12.11 7.51 -14.38
C VAL A 74 13.11 7.12 -13.29
N VAL A 75 14.31 6.71 -13.68
CA VAL A 75 15.38 6.33 -12.75
C VAL A 75 15.85 7.53 -11.92
N GLU A 76 16.07 8.70 -12.53
CA GLU A 76 16.46 9.92 -11.80
C GLU A 76 15.43 10.29 -10.74
N MET A 77 14.16 10.27 -11.11
CA MET A 77 13.06 10.56 -10.20
C MET A 77 13.07 9.61 -9.00
N HIS A 78 13.16 8.30 -9.26
CA HIS A 78 13.21 7.28 -8.23
C HIS A 78 14.37 7.48 -7.23
N LEU A 79 15.57 7.73 -7.76
CA LEU A 79 16.76 7.96 -6.94
C LEU A 79 16.63 9.24 -6.09
N ARG A 80 16.24 10.34 -6.72
CA ARG A 80 16.14 11.64 -6.03
C ARG A 80 15.03 11.67 -4.99
N HIS A 81 13.90 11.01 -5.21
CA HIS A 81 12.83 10.91 -4.22
C HIS A 81 13.32 10.19 -2.96
N ARG A 82 14.02 9.05 -3.11
CA ARG A 82 14.54 8.30 -1.97
C ARG A 82 15.64 9.04 -1.23
N LEU A 83 16.58 9.64 -1.94
CA LEU A 83 17.64 10.43 -1.33
C LEU A 83 17.10 11.67 -0.60
N TRP A 84 16.08 12.34 -1.17
CA TRP A 84 15.43 13.44 -0.51
C TRP A 84 14.74 13.01 0.79
N ARG A 85 13.97 11.91 0.74
CA ARG A 85 13.32 11.36 1.94
C ARG A 85 14.34 11.04 3.04
N ALA A 86 15.37 10.31 2.69
CA ALA A 86 16.41 9.94 3.65
C ALA A 86 17.07 11.14 4.33
N LYS A 87 17.24 12.23 3.58
CA LYS A 87 17.90 13.45 4.05
C LYS A 87 16.97 14.35 4.88
N HIS A 88 15.70 14.38 4.57
CA HIS A 88 14.77 15.40 5.09
C HIS A 88 13.73 14.87 6.05
N LEU A 89 13.37 13.58 5.99
CA LEU A 89 12.39 12.98 6.88
C LEU A 89 13.05 12.17 7.99
N ALA A 90 12.66 12.47 9.22
CA ALA A 90 13.13 11.77 10.42
C ALA A 90 12.31 10.50 10.72
N ASP A 91 11.59 10.00 9.73
CA ASP A 91 10.78 8.78 9.86
C ASP A 91 11.62 7.51 9.75
N ASP A 92 11.03 6.38 10.07
CA ASP A 92 11.69 5.07 10.07
C ASP A 92 11.55 4.32 8.74
N THR A 93 11.15 4.98 7.65
CA THR A 93 11.01 4.34 6.34
C THR A 93 12.38 4.00 5.75
N PRO A 94 12.72 2.72 5.55
CA PRO A 94 13.94 2.34 4.84
C PRO A 94 13.88 2.78 3.37
N GLN A 95 15.03 3.13 2.80
CA GLN A 95 15.11 3.62 1.43
C GLN A 95 15.78 2.57 0.53
N SER A 96 14.99 1.57 0.09
CA SER A 96 15.48 0.50 -0.79
C SER A 96 16.00 1.03 -2.13
N PRO A 97 17.14 0.54 -2.63
CA PRO A 97 17.65 0.88 -3.95
C PRO A 97 16.90 0.17 -5.08
N THR A 98 16.00 -0.75 -4.77
CA THR A 98 15.28 -1.56 -5.75
C THR A 98 14.35 -0.69 -6.62
N LEU A 99 14.47 -0.84 -7.92
CA LEU A 99 13.56 -0.26 -8.90
C LEU A 99 12.39 -1.22 -9.14
N HIS A 100 11.16 -0.75 -8.95
CA HIS A 100 9.95 -1.53 -9.16
C HIS A 100 9.25 -1.11 -10.45
N PHE A 101 8.96 -2.08 -11.31
CA PHE A 101 8.24 -1.89 -12.57
C PHE A 101 7.04 -2.82 -12.66
N SER A 102 6.04 -2.43 -13.44
CA SER A 102 4.93 -3.31 -13.77
C SER A 102 5.36 -4.31 -14.85
N ALA A 103 5.07 -5.59 -14.63
CA ALA A 103 5.34 -6.67 -15.58
C ALA A 103 4.19 -6.91 -16.55
N LEU A 104 3.13 -6.13 -16.44
CA LEU A 104 1.93 -6.36 -17.21
C LEU A 104 1.87 -5.52 -18.48
N PRO A 105 1.32 -6.10 -19.57
CA PRO A 105 0.38 -5.29 -20.31
C PRO A 105 -0.70 -4.94 -19.27
N ALA A 106 -0.96 -3.65 -19.10
CA ALA A 106 -2.10 -3.27 -18.29
C ALA A 106 -3.22 -4.28 -18.54
N MET A 107 -3.74 -4.95 -17.50
CA MET A 107 -5.03 -5.60 -17.63
C MET A 107 -5.87 -4.59 -18.38
N ALA A 108 -6.67 -5.03 -19.34
CA ALA A 108 -7.55 -4.10 -20.02
C ALA A 108 -8.17 -3.23 -18.93
N ALA A 109 -7.51 -2.10 -18.68
CA ALA A 109 -7.78 -1.28 -17.48
C ALA A 109 -9.23 -0.82 -17.49
N ASP A 110 -9.82 -0.87 -18.68
CA ASP A 110 -11.19 -0.47 -18.94
C ASP A 110 -12.22 -1.61 -18.77
N GLU A 111 -11.80 -2.89 -18.78
CA GLU A 111 -12.71 -4.06 -18.70
C GLU A 111 -12.18 -5.22 -17.85
N PRO A 112 -11.74 -4.98 -16.62
CA PRO A 112 -11.10 -6.04 -15.82
C PRO A 112 -12.03 -7.22 -15.50
N TRP A 113 -13.34 -6.99 -15.52
CA TRP A 113 -14.38 -8.01 -15.29
C TRP A 113 -15.18 -8.37 -16.54
N GLY A 114 -14.64 -8.09 -17.74
CA GLY A 114 -15.31 -8.38 -19.02
C GLY A 114 -16.43 -7.40 -19.37
N VAL A 115 -16.54 -6.31 -18.65
CA VAL A 115 -17.48 -5.21 -18.91
C VAL A 115 -16.75 -3.88 -18.75
N PRO A 116 -17.09 -2.86 -19.56
CA PRO A 116 -16.43 -1.56 -19.49
C PRO A 116 -16.71 -0.88 -18.15
N LEU A 117 -15.65 -0.33 -17.53
CA LEU A 117 -15.70 0.48 -16.32
C LEU A 117 -15.51 1.94 -16.67
N GLU A 118 -16.58 2.63 -16.98
CA GLU A 118 -16.55 4.06 -17.22
C GLU A 118 -16.53 4.85 -15.90
N MET A 119 -15.66 5.86 -15.83
CA MET A 119 -15.57 6.77 -14.71
C MET A 119 -15.93 8.18 -15.16
N ALA A 120 -16.94 8.77 -14.57
CA ALA A 120 -17.24 10.17 -14.76
C ALA A 120 -16.27 11.02 -13.90
N SER A 121 -15.43 11.81 -14.56
CA SER A 121 -14.52 12.75 -13.90
C SER A 121 -15.15 14.11 -13.73
N THR A 122 -14.77 14.83 -12.67
CA THR A 122 -15.11 16.26 -12.50
C THR A 122 -14.35 17.18 -13.45
N GLY A 123 -13.35 16.65 -14.18
CA GLY A 123 -12.47 17.42 -15.05
C GLY A 123 -11.41 18.25 -14.29
N MET A 124 -11.38 18.17 -12.97
CA MET A 124 -10.37 18.83 -12.13
C MET A 124 -9.22 17.87 -11.84
N ALA A 125 -7.99 18.35 -11.88
CA ALA A 125 -6.84 17.56 -11.44
C ALA A 125 -7.00 17.14 -9.97
N GLY A 126 -6.87 15.85 -9.68
CA GLY A 126 -7.12 15.30 -8.35
C GLY A 126 -8.60 15.28 -7.92
N GLY A 127 -9.52 15.60 -8.84
CA GLY A 127 -10.95 15.61 -8.56
C GLY A 127 -11.57 14.23 -8.38
N ALA A 128 -12.74 14.19 -7.75
CA ALA A 128 -13.47 12.94 -7.53
C ALA A 128 -13.94 12.29 -8.83
N TYR A 129 -14.00 10.97 -8.83
CA TYR A 129 -14.57 10.16 -9.90
C TYR A 129 -15.83 9.48 -9.42
N LYS A 130 -16.83 9.38 -10.29
CA LYS A 130 -18.05 8.58 -10.04
C LYS A 130 -18.11 7.45 -11.05
N PRO A 131 -18.15 6.18 -10.63
CA PRO A 131 -18.35 5.08 -11.55
C PRO A 131 -19.72 5.19 -12.23
N LYS A 132 -19.76 4.80 -13.52
CA LYS A 132 -21.01 4.53 -14.26
C LYS A 132 -21.22 3.02 -14.26
N PRO A 133 -22.06 2.50 -13.35
CA PRO A 133 -22.14 1.05 -13.16
C PRO A 133 -22.66 0.33 -14.41
N PRO A 134 -21.94 -0.68 -14.91
CA PRO A 134 -22.41 -1.45 -16.09
C PRO A 134 -23.52 -2.47 -15.77
N LEU A 135 -23.68 -2.88 -14.49
CA LEU A 135 -24.71 -3.79 -14.05
C LEU A 135 -25.96 -3.02 -13.63
N GLN A 136 -26.88 -2.81 -14.58
CA GLN A 136 -28.13 -2.09 -14.31
C GLN A 136 -29.25 -3.05 -13.86
N GLN A 137 -29.26 -4.27 -14.38
CA GLN A 137 -30.24 -5.30 -14.04
C GLN A 137 -29.53 -6.53 -13.45
N PRO A 138 -30.22 -7.34 -12.62
CA PRO A 138 -29.61 -8.54 -12.05
C PRO A 138 -29.02 -9.51 -13.07
N GLU A 139 -29.65 -9.62 -14.24
CA GLU A 139 -29.23 -10.51 -15.33
C GLU A 139 -27.88 -10.12 -15.94
N ASP A 140 -27.44 -8.87 -15.76
CA ASP A 140 -26.17 -8.37 -16.27
C ASP A 140 -24.97 -9.09 -15.63
N ILE A 141 -25.14 -9.76 -14.50
CA ILE A 141 -24.09 -10.59 -13.86
C ILE A 141 -23.56 -11.65 -14.83
N ARG A 142 -24.38 -12.14 -15.76
CA ARG A 142 -23.99 -13.15 -16.77
C ARG A 142 -22.97 -12.62 -17.79
N ARG A 143 -22.79 -11.32 -17.88
CA ARG A 143 -21.81 -10.67 -18.75
C ARG A 143 -20.42 -10.67 -18.13
N LEU A 144 -20.33 -10.83 -16.80
CA LEU A 144 -19.08 -10.80 -16.10
C LEU A 144 -18.16 -11.96 -16.49
N ARG A 145 -16.86 -11.67 -16.53
CA ARG A 145 -15.78 -12.63 -16.70
C ARG A 145 -14.74 -12.35 -15.62
N ALA A 146 -14.28 -13.40 -14.95
CA ALA A 146 -13.20 -13.26 -14.00
C ALA A 146 -11.94 -12.77 -14.71
N PRO A 147 -11.15 -11.85 -14.07
CA PRO A 147 -9.91 -11.37 -14.64
C PRO A 147 -8.92 -12.54 -14.78
N GLU A 148 -8.22 -12.56 -15.92
CA GLU A 148 -7.14 -13.51 -16.18
C GLU A 148 -5.79 -12.83 -15.92
N PHE A 149 -4.93 -13.51 -15.18
CA PHE A 149 -3.55 -13.07 -15.05
C PHE A 149 -2.82 -13.29 -16.38
N ARG A 150 -2.14 -12.25 -16.84
CA ARG A 150 -1.29 -12.32 -18.04
C ARG A 150 0.02 -11.60 -17.77
N PHE A 151 1.09 -12.10 -18.32
CA PHE A 151 2.45 -11.62 -18.17
C PHE A 151 3.08 -11.42 -19.54
N ASP A 152 3.74 -10.29 -19.77
CA ASP A 152 4.47 -9.99 -21.01
C ASP A 152 5.98 -10.04 -20.75
N ALA A 153 6.58 -11.20 -21.00
CA ALA A 153 8.01 -11.42 -20.82
C ALA A 153 8.88 -10.52 -21.72
N ASP A 154 8.38 -10.21 -22.92
CA ASP A 154 9.12 -9.34 -23.86
C ASP A 154 9.10 -7.87 -23.36
N ALA A 155 8.01 -7.43 -22.77
CA ALA A 155 7.93 -6.11 -22.15
C ALA A 155 8.89 -5.99 -20.96
N VAL A 156 8.96 -7.01 -20.11
CA VAL A 156 9.92 -7.08 -18.99
C VAL A 156 11.36 -7.00 -19.51
N ALA A 157 11.71 -7.84 -20.47
CA ALA A 157 13.07 -7.86 -21.05
C ALA A 157 13.46 -6.52 -21.67
N ARG A 158 12.51 -5.84 -22.34
CA ARG A 158 12.75 -4.49 -22.88
C ARG A 158 13.02 -3.48 -21.77
N GLN A 159 12.19 -3.45 -20.72
CA GLN A 159 12.36 -2.52 -19.59
C GLN A 159 13.68 -2.77 -18.85
N GLU A 160 14.05 -4.03 -18.64
CA GLU A 160 15.36 -4.38 -18.08
C GLU A 160 16.51 -3.82 -18.94
N GLY A 161 16.43 -3.99 -20.25
CA GLY A 161 17.40 -3.43 -21.19
C GLY A 161 17.49 -1.91 -21.09
N GLU A 162 16.36 -1.22 -21.07
CA GLU A 162 16.30 0.24 -20.95
C GLU A 162 16.93 0.75 -19.63
N VAL A 163 16.70 0.05 -18.52
CA VAL A 163 17.31 0.42 -17.22
C VAL A 163 18.83 0.18 -17.26
N ARG A 164 19.28 -0.98 -17.77
CA ARG A 164 20.72 -1.27 -17.92
C ARG A 164 21.44 -0.28 -18.82
N ASP A 165 20.77 0.21 -19.85
CA ASP A 165 21.33 1.23 -20.74
C ASP A 165 21.61 2.57 -20.01
N VAL A 166 20.87 2.89 -18.95
CA VAL A 166 21.00 4.18 -18.26
C VAL A 166 21.80 4.13 -16.97
N VAL A 167 21.80 2.99 -16.23
CA VAL A 167 22.55 2.84 -14.97
C VAL A 167 23.44 1.61 -14.89
N GLY A 168 23.52 0.79 -15.94
CA GLY A 168 24.19 -0.51 -15.87
C GLY A 168 23.49 -1.48 -14.91
N ASP A 169 24.27 -2.38 -14.32
CA ASP A 169 23.77 -3.37 -13.35
C ASP A 169 23.91 -2.88 -11.90
N LEU A 170 23.88 -1.55 -11.66
CA LEU A 170 24.10 -0.99 -10.34
C LEU A 170 22.93 -1.16 -9.37
N LEU A 171 21.69 -1.13 -9.90
CA LEU A 171 20.48 -1.17 -9.08
C LEU A 171 19.74 -2.47 -9.29
N PRO A 172 19.24 -3.10 -8.22
CA PRO A 172 18.33 -4.22 -8.35
C PRO A 172 17.01 -3.78 -8.98
N MET A 173 16.43 -4.66 -9.80
CA MET A 173 15.14 -4.43 -10.44
C MET A 173 14.16 -5.53 -10.05
N ARG A 174 12.90 -5.14 -9.86
CA ARG A 174 11.81 -6.05 -9.63
C ARG A 174 10.66 -5.73 -10.55
N PHE A 175 10.09 -6.78 -11.14
CA PHE A 175 8.92 -6.69 -11.98
C PHE A 175 7.77 -7.38 -11.25
N ARG A 176 6.76 -6.61 -10.92
CA ARG A 176 5.56 -7.11 -10.27
C ARG A 176 4.37 -7.04 -11.21
N ALA A 177 3.51 -8.00 -11.09
CA ALA A 177 2.18 -7.88 -11.64
C ALA A 177 1.38 -6.94 -10.73
N ASP A 178 0.70 -5.98 -11.31
CA ASP A 178 -0.21 -5.16 -10.52
C ASP A 178 -1.22 -6.06 -9.83
N ALA A 179 -1.30 -5.94 -8.52
CA ALA A 179 -2.28 -6.67 -7.77
C ALA A 179 -3.67 -6.27 -8.25
N LEU A 180 -4.48 -7.24 -8.60
CA LEU A 180 -5.89 -7.00 -8.72
C LEU A 180 -6.36 -6.47 -7.37
N HIS A 181 -7.04 -5.36 -7.39
CA HIS A 181 -7.56 -4.73 -6.18
C HIS A 181 -8.34 -5.74 -5.30
N ASN A 182 -7.88 -5.98 -4.09
CA ASN A 182 -8.35 -7.07 -3.21
C ASN A 182 -9.64 -6.76 -2.44
N GLY A 183 -10.40 -5.77 -2.86
CA GLY A 183 -11.69 -5.44 -2.25
C GLY A 183 -12.84 -5.92 -3.13
N PRO A 184 -13.45 -7.10 -2.90
CA PRO A 184 -14.62 -7.52 -3.67
C PRO A 184 -15.74 -6.49 -3.62
N PHE A 185 -15.93 -5.85 -2.47
CA PHE A 185 -16.92 -4.80 -2.31
C PHE A 185 -16.62 -3.55 -3.15
N GLU A 186 -15.36 -3.16 -3.30
CA GLU A 186 -14.96 -2.05 -4.16
C GLU A 186 -15.27 -2.33 -5.64
N TRP A 187 -15.08 -3.58 -6.07
CA TRP A 187 -15.49 -4.01 -7.40
C TRP A 187 -17.00 -4.01 -7.55
N ALA A 188 -17.74 -4.49 -6.55
CA ALA A 188 -19.19 -4.44 -6.55
C ALA A 188 -19.70 -2.99 -6.70
N VAL A 189 -19.10 -2.04 -5.99
CA VAL A 189 -19.45 -0.60 -6.12
C VAL A 189 -19.20 -0.08 -7.53
N ARG A 190 -18.07 -0.41 -8.13
CA ARG A 190 -17.75 0.02 -9.51
C ARG A 190 -18.68 -0.62 -10.53
N LEU A 191 -19.07 -1.87 -10.32
CA LEU A 191 -19.90 -2.64 -11.25
C LEU A 191 -21.41 -2.36 -11.10
N ARG A 192 -21.91 -2.21 -9.87
CA ARG A 192 -23.35 -2.09 -9.57
C ARG A 192 -23.76 -0.70 -9.10
N GLY A 193 -22.85 0.05 -8.50
CA GLY A 193 -23.11 1.36 -7.88
C GLY A 193 -23.62 1.23 -6.44
N MET A 194 -23.18 2.15 -5.58
CA MET A 194 -23.45 2.11 -4.15
C MET A 194 -24.95 2.14 -3.81
N ASP A 195 -25.71 3.01 -4.49
CA ASP A 195 -27.15 3.15 -4.25
C ASP A 195 -27.90 1.83 -4.51
N ASN A 196 -27.55 1.15 -5.63
CA ASN A 196 -28.13 -0.13 -5.96
C ASN A 196 -27.72 -1.24 -4.99
N LEU A 197 -26.43 -1.26 -4.55
CA LEU A 197 -25.97 -2.25 -3.58
C LEU A 197 -26.69 -2.14 -2.24
N LEU A 198 -26.98 -0.92 -1.78
CA LEU A 198 -27.78 -0.69 -0.56
C LEU A 198 -29.21 -1.25 -0.71
N LEU A 199 -29.84 -1.03 -1.86
CA LEU A 199 -31.16 -1.59 -2.15
C LEU A 199 -31.11 -3.11 -2.27
N ASP A 200 -30.09 -3.65 -2.95
CA ASP A 200 -29.94 -5.08 -3.19
C ASP A 200 -29.73 -5.87 -1.89
N CYS A 201 -29.19 -5.25 -0.80
CA CYS A 201 -29.15 -5.88 0.52
C CYS A 201 -30.53 -6.28 1.04
N TYR A 202 -31.59 -5.55 0.67
CA TYR A 202 -32.96 -5.80 1.11
C TYR A 202 -33.78 -6.50 0.04
N ASP A 203 -33.68 -6.04 -1.19
CA ASP A 203 -34.52 -6.49 -2.29
C ASP A 203 -34.01 -7.80 -2.92
N ARG A 204 -32.68 -8.02 -2.91
CA ARG A 204 -32.03 -9.13 -3.64
C ARG A 204 -30.79 -9.65 -2.89
N PRO A 205 -30.88 -10.01 -1.61
CA PRO A 205 -29.73 -10.37 -0.80
C PRO A 205 -28.95 -11.56 -1.38
N GLU A 206 -29.62 -12.56 -1.92
CA GLU A 206 -28.97 -13.74 -2.50
C GLU A 206 -28.25 -13.41 -3.81
N TRP A 207 -28.82 -12.54 -4.64
CA TRP A 207 -28.12 -12.06 -5.83
C TRP A 207 -26.87 -11.23 -5.47
N LEU A 208 -26.96 -10.39 -4.45
CA LEU A 208 -25.79 -9.64 -3.97
C LEU A 208 -24.69 -10.58 -3.48
N LYS A 209 -25.04 -11.63 -2.72
CA LYS A 209 -24.08 -12.66 -2.29
C LYS A 209 -23.48 -13.42 -3.46
N GLU A 210 -24.26 -13.71 -4.51
CA GLU A 210 -23.76 -14.31 -5.76
C GLU A 210 -22.72 -13.41 -6.43
N LEU A 211 -23.02 -12.11 -6.58
CA LEU A 211 -22.06 -11.13 -7.11
C LEU A 211 -20.79 -11.07 -6.29
N MET A 212 -20.91 -10.93 -4.98
CA MET A 212 -19.76 -10.86 -4.07
C MET A 212 -18.91 -12.15 -4.10
N GLY A 213 -19.56 -13.32 -4.15
CA GLY A 213 -18.87 -14.60 -4.31
C GLY A 213 -18.11 -14.70 -5.63
N PHE A 214 -18.73 -14.32 -6.74
CA PHE A 214 -18.07 -14.29 -8.04
C PHE A 214 -16.82 -13.39 -8.05
N LEU A 215 -16.89 -12.21 -7.42
CA LEU A 215 -15.79 -11.26 -7.34
C LEU A 215 -14.66 -11.81 -6.45
N SER A 216 -14.99 -12.36 -5.29
CA SER A 216 -14.04 -12.98 -4.38
C SER A 216 -13.29 -14.13 -5.05
N ASP A 217 -14.02 -15.07 -5.67
CA ASP A 217 -13.44 -16.21 -6.40
C ASP A 217 -12.55 -15.77 -7.57
N GLY A 218 -12.93 -14.69 -8.26
CA GLY A 218 -12.13 -14.10 -9.34
C GLY A 218 -10.81 -13.56 -8.85
N ILE A 219 -10.81 -12.85 -7.71
CA ILE A 219 -9.60 -12.34 -7.06
C ILE A 219 -8.70 -13.48 -6.60
N VAL A 220 -9.27 -14.51 -5.95
CA VAL A 220 -8.53 -15.68 -5.51
C VAL A 220 -7.81 -16.36 -6.68
N ARG A 221 -8.53 -16.63 -7.76
CA ARG A 221 -7.94 -17.26 -8.96
C ARG A 221 -6.85 -16.42 -9.60
N TYR A 222 -7.04 -15.10 -9.66
CA TYR A 222 -6.05 -14.19 -10.20
C TYR A 222 -4.74 -14.22 -9.41
N HIS A 223 -4.82 -14.15 -8.08
CA HIS A 223 -3.65 -14.22 -7.22
C HIS A 223 -2.93 -15.57 -7.30
N GLN A 224 -3.68 -16.66 -7.37
CA GLN A 224 -3.08 -17.98 -7.53
C GLN A 224 -2.34 -18.10 -8.87
N ALA A 225 -2.93 -17.66 -9.97
CA ALA A 225 -2.28 -17.67 -11.28
C ALA A 225 -1.01 -16.79 -11.31
N ARG A 226 -1.03 -15.66 -10.60
CA ARG A 226 0.12 -14.79 -10.44
C ARG A 226 1.25 -15.46 -9.66
N ALA A 227 0.91 -16.17 -8.58
CA ALA A 227 1.88 -16.95 -7.79
C ALA A 227 2.49 -18.09 -8.59
N ASP A 228 1.65 -18.83 -9.34
CA ASP A 228 2.09 -19.92 -10.20
C ASP A 228 3.06 -19.44 -11.29
N ALA A 229 2.91 -18.20 -11.73
CA ALA A 229 3.82 -17.55 -12.68
C ALA A 229 5.10 -16.99 -12.02
N GLY A 230 5.23 -17.03 -10.70
CA GLY A 230 6.35 -16.43 -9.97
C GLY A 230 6.33 -14.88 -9.96
N MET A 231 5.16 -14.26 -10.19
CA MET A 231 5.00 -12.81 -10.27
C MET A 231 4.46 -12.23 -8.95
N VAL A 232 5.08 -12.58 -7.85
CA VAL A 232 4.83 -12.03 -6.52
C VAL A 232 6.07 -11.28 -6.03
N ASP A 233 5.88 -10.15 -5.38
CA ASP A 233 6.98 -9.32 -4.90
C ASP A 233 6.80 -9.02 -3.40
N PRO A 234 7.62 -9.64 -2.53
CA PRO A 234 7.56 -9.39 -1.09
C PRO A 234 7.80 -7.94 -0.70
N GLU A 235 8.58 -7.19 -1.48
CA GLU A 235 8.86 -5.79 -1.19
C GLU A 235 7.74 -4.84 -1.61
N GLY A 236 6.85 -5.25 -2.49
CA GLY A 236 5.93 -4.31 -3.13
C GLY A 236 4.50 -4.77 -3.30
N GLU A 237 4.13 -5.91 -2.77
CA GLU A 237 2.83 -6.55 -2.99
C GLU A 237 1.63 -5.74 -2.48
N GLY A 238 1.21 -4.77 -3.29
CA GLY A 238 -0.03 -4.04 -3.06
C GLY A 238 -0.09 -3.18 -1.80
N MET A 239 0.99 -3.11 -1.07
CA MET A 239 1.08 -2.40 0.19
C MET A 239 1.36 -0.93 -0.04
N LEU A 240 0.33 -0.17 -0.29
CA LEU A 240 0.45 1.29 -0.37
C LEU A 240 0.84 1.91 0.98
N HIS A 241 0.65 1.17 2.06
CA HIS A 241 0.64 1.72 3.39
C HIS A 241 1.67 1.12 4.33
N SER A 242 1.87 -0.18 4.33
CA SER A 242 2.91 -0.76 5.17
C SER A 242 4.20 -0.92 4.37
N PRO A 243 5.25 -0.26 4.79
CA PRO A 243 6.45 -0.20 3.96
C PRO A 243 7.30 -1.47 4.04
N TRP A 244 7.23 -2.24 5.13
CA TRP A 244 8.29 -3.23 5.36
C TRP A 244 7.76 -4.37 6.18
N ASP A 245 7.92 -5.48 5.59
CA ASP A 245 7.39 -6.68 6.14
C ASP A 245 8.17 -7.15 7.37
N GLU A 246 7.46 -7.82 8.27
CA GLU A 246 8.03 -8.49 9.43
C GLU A 246 8.94 -9.65 9.06
N GLY A 247 8.94 -10.01 7.78
CA GLY A 247 9.78 -11.05 7.29
C GLY A 247 11.25 -10.64 7.23
N TYR A 248 11.65 -9.36 7.30
CA TYR A 248 13.05 -9.01 7.39
C TYR A 248 13.66 -9.60 8.67
N ASP A 249 14.43 -10.61 8.51
CA ASP A 249 15.30 -11.17 9.54
C ASP A 249 16.75 -10.97 9.10
N PRO A 250 17.50 -10.11 9.76
CA PRO A 250 18.90 -9.85 9.38
C PRO A 250 19.79 -11.10 9.50
N ASP A 251 19.33 -12.10 10.23
CA ASP A 251 20.07 -13.35 10.41
C ASP A 251 19.63 -14.42 9.38
N ASP A 252 18.66 -14.11 8.51
CA ASP A 252 18.21 -14.99 7.44
C ASP A 252 18.95 -14.68 6.11
N ALA A 253 20.04 -15.43 5.89
CA ALA A 253 20.90 -15.27 4.72
C ALA A 253 20.20 -15.55 3.38
N GLU A 254 19.13 -16.34 3.35
CA GLU A 254 18.37 -16.67 2.15
C GLU A 254 17.59 -15.42 1.68
N ARG A 255 17.17 -14.62 2.64
CA ARG A 255 16.48 -13.39 2.41
C ARG A 255 17.38 -12.23 2.00
N ASP A 256 18.56 -12.14 2.58
CA ASP A 256 19.57 -11.15 2.19
C ASP A 256 19.92 -11.30 0.70
N ALA A 257 19.93 -12.53 0.17
CA ALA A 257 20.10 -12.79 -1.25
C ALA A 257 18.94 -12.27 -2.13
N THR A 258 17.69 -12.28 -1.64
CA THR A 258 16.55 -11.70 -2.35
C THR A 258 16.51 -10.17 -2.27
N PHE A 259 17.03 -9.59 -1.19
CA PHE A 259 17.16 -8.14 -1.03
C PHE A 259 18.38 -7.53 -1.73
N THR A 260 19.41 -8.30 -1.99
CA THR A 260 20.70 -7.80 -2.51
C THR A 260 20.91 -7.95 -3.99
N GLY A 261 20.02 -8.54 -4.73
CA GLY A 261 20.32 -8.63 -6.14
C GLY A 261 19.42 -9.45 -7.02
N GLY A 262 18.48 -8.81 -7.59
CA GLY A 262 18.31 -8.88 -9.01
C GLY A 262 17.99 -10.23 -9.62
N ALA A 263 17.10 -11.01 -9.02
CA ALA A 263 16.28 -11.89 -9.81
C ALA A 263 14.83 -11.59 -9.50
N PRO A 264 13.90 -11.58 -10.48
CA PRO A 264 12.49 -11.70 -10.18
C PRO A 264 12.37 -12.87 -9.21
N CYS A 265 11.54 -12.76 -8.17
CA CYS A 265 11.39 -13.81 -7.17
C CYS A 265 11.22 -15.16 -7.89
N PRO A 266 12.26 -16.02 -7.95
CA PRO A 266 12.24 -17.17 -8.84
C PRO A 266 11.58 -18.38 -8.20
N GLU A 267 11.16 -18.27 -6.95
CA GLU A 267 10.46 -19.34 -6.31
C GLU A 267 9.01 -19.32 -6.75
N LYS A 268 8.66 -20.30 -7.56
CA LYS A 268 7.27 -20.77 -7.66
C LYS A 268 6.85 -21.14 -6.25
N VAL A 269 6.29 -20.20 -5.53
CA VAL A 269 5.69 -20.47 -4.23
C VAL A 269 4.58 -21.49 -4.47
N ALA A 270 4.65 -22.62 -3.81
CA ALA A 270 3.64 -23.68 -3.92
C ALA A 270 2.23 -23.19 -3.57
N SER A 271 2.15 -22.10 -2.78
CA SER A 271 0.98 -21.28 -2.54
C SER A 271 1.44 -19.92 -2.02
N LEU A 272 0.62 -18.88 -2.16
CA LEU A 272 0.91 -17.57 -1.56
C LEU A 272 1.11 -17.66 -0.05
N SER A 273 0.34 -18.51 0.62
CA SER A 273 0.42 -18.73 2.07
C SER A 273 1.71 -19.46 2.51
N ALA A 274 2.42 -20.12 1.60
CA ALA A 274 3.69 -20.78 1.91
C ALA A 274 4.87 -19.77 1.96
N SER A 275 4.73 -18.59 1.40
CA SER A 275 5.72 -17.54 1.49
C SER A 275 5.52 -16.74 2.77
N ARG A 276 6.41 -16.86 3.75
CA ARG A 276 6.36 -16.07 5.00
C ARG A 276 6.46 -14.56 4.79
N LEU A 277 6.77 -14.13 3.57
CA LEU A 277 7.11 -12.75 3.24
C LEU A 277 5.95 -11.95 2.66
N LEU A 278 4.86 -12.59 2.24
CA LEU A 278 3.79 -11.93 1.52
C LEU A 278 2.74 -11.34 2.45
N TRP A 279 2.32 -10.15 2.11
CA TRP A 279 1.18 -9.48 2.71
C TRP A 279 0.00 -9.43 1.75
N GLY A 280 -1.19 -9.72 2.25
CA GLY A 280 -2.45 -9.44 1.57
C GLY A 280 -2.99 -8.07 2.02
N TYR A 281 -3.27 -7.20 1.07
CA TYR A 281 -3.96 -5.94 1.33
C TYR A 281 -5.47 -6.15 1.10
N LEU A 282 -6.27 -5.94 2.14
CA LEU A 282 -7.72 -6.03 2.07
C LEU A 282 -8.38 -4.73 2.49
N HIS A 283 -9.48 -4.41 1.86
CA HIS A 283 -10.30 -3.27 2.25
C HIS A 283 -11.73 -3.33 1.71
N ALA A 284 -12.61 -2.56 2.34
CA ALA A 284 -13.97 -2.33 1.89
C ALA A 284 -14.40 -0.89 2.25
N GLN A 285 -13.56 0.08 1.86
CA GLN A 285 -13.73 1.49 2.21
C GLN A 285 -15.08 2.05 1.76
N SER A 286 -15.58 1.63 0.60
CA SER A 286 -16.90 2.04 0.11
C SER A 286 -18.06 1.52 0.98
N ALA A 287 -17.83 0.53 1.86
CA ALA A 287 -18.83 0.05 2.81
C ALA A 287 -18.99 0.95 4.04
N ALA A 288 -18.53 2.20 4.00
CA ALA A 288 -18.67 3.17 5.09
C ALA A 288 -20.12 3.31 5.57
N SER A 289 -21.09 3.25 4.65
CA SER A 289 -22.52 3.33 4.95
C SER A 289 -23.15 2.02 5.47
N TYR A 290 -22.41 0.89 5.43
CA TYR A 290 -22.86 -0.38 5.95
C TYR A 290 -22.66 -0.42 7.47
N GLY A 291 -23.77 -0.68 8.23
CA GLY A 291 -23.65 -0.97 9.65
C GLY A 291 -23.01 -2.35 9.90
N PRO A 292 -22.62 -2.66 11.15
CA PRO A 292 -21.93 -3.91 11.46
C PRO A 292 -22.64 -5.18 10.96
N ALA A 293 -23.95 -5.26 11.11
CA ALA A 293 -24.73 -6.43 10.65
C ALA A 293 -24.66 -6.63 9.14
N MET A 294 -24.82 -5.55 8.37
CA MET A 294 -24.70 -5.60 6.89
C MET A 294 -23.27 -5.93 6.47
N TYR A 295 -22.28 -5.36 7.16
CA TYR A 295 -20.87 -5.67 6.89
C TYR A 295 -20.58 -7.16 7.14
N ALA A 296 -21.07 -7.71 8.25
CA ALA A 296 -20.89 -9.12 8.59
C ALA A 296 -21.54 -10.07 7.58
N GLU A 297 -22.68 -9.66 6.98
CA GLU A 297 -23.41 -10.50 6.04
C GLU A 297 -22.92 -10.37 4.59
N PHE A 298 -22.64 -9.14 4.13
CA PHE A 298 -22.41 -8.87 2.70
C PHE A 298 -20.97 -8.53 2.34
N VAL A 299 -20.07 -8.35 3.31
CA VAL A 299 -18.69 -7.97 3.06
C VAL A 299 -17.70 -8.98 3.63
N GLN A 300 -17.75 -9.22 4.93
CA GLN A 300 -16.77 -10.05 5.64
C GLN A 300 -16.61 -11.46 5.05
N PRO A 301 -17.69 -12.23 4.72
CA PRO A 301 -17.54 -13.59 4.21
C PRO A 301 -16.78 -13.68 2.90
N PHE A 302 -16.77 -12.61 2.10
CA PHE A 302 -16.13 -12.54 0.79
C PHE A 302 -14.69 -12.03 0.87
N ASN A 303 -14.28 -11.44 1.99
CA ASN A 303 -12.89 -11.11 2.29
C ASN A 303 -12.11 -12.31 2.84
N VAL A 304 -12.78 -13.24 3.52
CA VAL A 304 -12.14 -14.41 4.14
C VAL A 304 -11.34 -15.27 3.16
N PRO A 305 -11.87 -15.71 1.99
CA PRO A 305 -11.11 -16.53 1.05
C PRO A 305 -9.85 -15.84 0.51
N ILE A 306 -9.88 -14.50 0.40
CA ILE A 306 -8.72 -13.71 -0.03
C ILE A 306 -7.70 -13.62 1.10
N ALA A 307 -8.16 -13.39 2.33
CA ALA A 307 -7.28 -13.36 3.50
C ALA A 307 -6.52 -14.69 3.70
N GLU A 308 -7.16 -15.81 3.44
CA GLU A 308 -6.57 -17.17 3.55
C GLU A 308 -5.42 -17.40 2.56
N LEU A 309 -5.35 -16.65 1.46
CA LEU A 309 -4.26 -16.77 0.50
C LEU A 309 -2.92 -16.28 1.04
N PHE A 310 -2.93 -15.33 1.95
CA PHE A 310 -1.74 -14.64 2.40
C PHE A 310 -1.36 -15.05 3.83
N PRO A 311 -0.06 -15.17 4.13
CA PRO A 311 0.40 -15.50 5.49
C PRO A 311 0.15 -14.37 6.48
N LYS A 312 0.00 -13.15 5.98
CA LYS A 312 -0.24 -11.93 6.73
C LYS A 312 -1.22 -11.04 5.97
N VAL A 313 -2.12 -10.40 6.69
CA VAL A 313 -3.14 -9.51 6.14
C VAL A 313 -3.07 -8.15 6.80
N TYR A 314 -2.98 -7.11 5.98
CA TYR A 314 -3.24 -5.75 6.35
C TYR A 314 -4.67 -5.38 5.96
N TYR A 315 -5.49 -5.00 6.93
CA TYR A 315 -6.83 -4.49 6.65
C TYR A 315 -6.84 -2.97 6.70
N HIS A 316 -7.20 -2.38 5.56
CA HIS A 316 -7.25 -0.93 5.38
C HIS A 316 -8.69 -0.41 5.26
N GLY A 317 -8.93 0.81 5.72
CA GLY A 317 -10.18 1.56 5.49
C GLY A 317 -10.05 2.99 5.96
N CYS A 318 -10.28 3.94 5.05
CA CYS A 318 -10.24 5.37 5.39
C CYS A 318 -11.49 5.85 6.12
N GLU A 319 -12.50 4.99 6.31
CA GLU A 319 -13.70 5.26 7.09
C GLU A 319 -13.50 5.05 8.60
N ASP A 320 -14.50 5.38 9.39
CA ASP A 320 -14.56 4.98 10.81
C ASP A 320 -14.82 3.46 10.92
N LEU A 321 -13.79 2.71 11.30
CA LEU A 321 -13.83 1.27 11.52
C LEU A 321 -14.17 0.88 12.96
N THR A 322 -14.38 1.82 13.84
CA THR A 322 -14.59 1.57 15.29
C THR A 322 -15.70 0.57 15.56
N GLN A 323 -16.83 0.66 14.84
CA GLN A 323 -17.95 -0.26 15.03
C GLN A 323 -17.80 -1.60 14.30
N LYS A 324 -16.89 -1.70 13.33
CA LYS A 324 -16.69 -2.90 12.49
C LYS A 324 -15.52 -3.76 12.97
N VAL A 325 -14.65 -3.24 13.83
CA VAL A 325 -13.45 -3.93 14.28
C VAL A 325 -13.75 -5.31 14.90
N ALA A 326 -14.84 -5.45 15.64
CA ALA A 326 -15.26 -6.72 16.24
C ALA A 326 -15.57 -7.82 15.21
N ILE A 327 -15.85 -7.45 13.95
CA ILE A 327 -16.09 -8.37 12.85
C ILE A 327 -14.79 -8.60 12.08
N ILE A 328 -14.07 -7.51 11.77
CA ILE A 328 -12.86 -7.56 10.95
C ILE A 328 -11.72 -8.30 11.64
N ARG A 329 -11.64 -8.25 12.98
CA ARG A 329 -10.63 -8.97 13.77
C ARG A 329 -10.63 -10.48 13.54
N ASP A 330 -11.75 -11.03 13.07
CA ASP A 330 -11.90 -12.46 12.82
C ASP A 330 -11.41 -12.85 11.39
N LEU A 331 -10.83 -11.92 10.62
CA LEU A 331 -10.18 -12.25 9.36
C LEU A 331 -8.97 -13.16 9.59
N PRO A 332 -8.83 -14.23 8.81
CA PRO A 332 -7.64 -15.07 8.85
C PRO A 332 -6.38 -14.23 8.61
N ASN A 333 -5.34 -14.55 9.36
CA ASN A 333 -4.00 -13.96 9.17
C ASN A 333 -3.93 -12.43 9.33
N LEU A 334 -4.93 -11.80 9.95
CA LEU A 334 -4.91 -10.37 10.23
C LEU A 334 -3.69 -10.03 11.10
N ARG A 335 -2.85 -9.14 10.60
CA ARG A 335 -1.59 -8.79 11.25
C ARG A 335 -1.41 -7.30 11.47
N GLU A 336 -2.02 -6.49 10.63
CA GLU A 336 -2.04 -5.03 10.75
C GLU A 336 -3.44 -4.49 10.46
N PHE A 337 -3.83 -3.49 11.23
CA PHE A 337 -5.15 -2.88 11.13
C PHE A 337 -5.03 -1.36 11.04
N HIS A 338 -5.63 -0.80 10.00
CA HIS A 338 -5.66 0.65 9.79
C HIS A 338 -6.60 1.34 10.79
N VAL A 339 -6.07 2.31 11.48
CA VAL A 339 -6.82 3.24 12.33
C VAL A 339 -6.82 4.61 11.67
N SER A 340 -7.85 4.88 10.87
CA SER A 340 -8.01 6.15 10.17
C SER A 340 -8.16 7.33 11.15
N PRO A 341 -7.95 8.58 10.69
CA PRO A 341 -8.18 9.77 11.52
C PRO A 341 -9.63 9.94 12.03
N TRP A 342 -10.57 9.18 11.45
CA TRP A 342 -11.98 9.17 11.81
C TRP A 342 -12.32 8.10 12.87
N SER A 343 -11.43 7.14 13.07
CA SER A 343 -11.61 6.00 13.96
C SER A 343 -11.14 6.31 15.37
N GLN A 344 -11.69 5.59 16.35
CA GLN A 344 -11.33 5.73 17.77
C GLN A 344 -10.26 4.69 18.15
N VAL A 345 -9.03 5.14 18.39
CA VAL A 345 -7.88 4.27 18.70
C VAL A 345 -8.15 3.35 19.90
N GLY A 346 -8.67 3.89 21.01
CA GLY A 346 -8.88 3.13 22.24
C GLY A 346 -9.83 1.93 22.09
N PRO A 347 -11.06 2.12 21.59
CA PRO A 347 -11.97 1.02 21.32
C PRO A 347 -11.43 -0.03 20.34
N ILE A 348 -10.69 0.40 19.30
CA ILE A 348 -10.06 -0.52 18.34
C ILE A 348 -8.95 -1.33 19.03
N ALA A 349 -8.06 -0.68 19.76
CA ALA A 349 -7.01 -1.35 20.51
C ALA A 349 -7.56 -2.39 21.51
N ALA A 350 -8.65 -2.04 22.21
CA ALA A 350 -9.30 -2.95 23.15
C ALA A 350 -9.98 -4.17 22.47
N ALA A 351 -10.35 -4.05 21.20
CA ALA A 351 -11.03 -5.10 20.46
C ALA A 351 -10.09 -6.07 19.74
N LEU A 352 -8.88 -5.64 19.40
CA LEU A 352 -7.90 -6.43 18.65
C LEU A 352 -6.95 -7.20 19.57
N PRO A 353 -6.50 -8.39 19.16
CA PRO A 353 -5.44 -9.11 19.88
C PRO A 353 -4.08 -8.41 19.71
N GLU A 354 -3.20 -8.50 20.70
CA GLU A 354 -1.90 -7.81 20.73
C GLU A 354 -0.98 -8.13 19.54
N HIS A 355 -1.18 -9.25 18.86
CA HIS A 355 -0.37 -9.58 17.69
C HIS A 355 -0.77 -8.81 16.43
N VAL A 356 -1.92 -8.14 16.43
CA VAL A 356 -2.36 -7.25 15.35
C VAL A 356 -1.88 -5.85 15.64
N VAL A 357 -0.97 -5.34 14.84
CA VAL A 357 -0.41 -3.99 14.98
C VAL A 357 -1.42 -2.95 14.49
N LEU A 358 -1.52 -1.82 15.19
CA LEU A 358 -2.33 -0.69 14.76
C LEU A 358 -1.50 0.25 13.87
N GLU A 359 -1.91 0.46 12.64
CA GLU A 359 -1.39 1.56 11.82
C GLU A 359 -2.24 2.82 12.07
N VAL A 360 -1.74 3.73 12.90
CA VAL A 360 -2.50 4.89 13.37
C VAL A 360 -2.15 6.13 12.56
N HIS A 361 -3.14 6.70 11.89
CA HIS A 361 -2.96 7.83 10.99
C HIS A 361 -3.24 9.18 11.65
N SER A 362 -2.33 10.13 11.46
CA SER A 362 -2.60 11.56 11.67
C SER A 362 -3.49 12.11 10.55
N HIS A 363 -4.32 13.09 10.88
CA HIS A 363 -5.16 13.73 9.88
C HIS A 363 -4.33 14.66 8.98
N PRO A 364 -4.14 14.36 7.67
CA PRO A 364 -3.19 15.08 6.82
C PRO A 364 -3.50 16.57 6.69
N THR A 365 -4.77 16.97 6.56
CA THR A 365 -5.16 18.37 6.47
C THR A 365 -4.80 19.16 7.73
N ASN A 366 -4.98 18.56 8.90
CA ASN A 366 -4.61 19.20 10.16
C ASN A 366 -3.09 19.43 10.24
N VAL A 367 -2.32 18.40 9.87
CA VAL A 367 -0.86 18.46 9.87
C VAL A 367 -0.34 19.50 8.88
N LEU A 368 -0.85 19.48 7.65
CA LEU A 368 -0.31 20.28 6.55
C LEU A 368 -0.76 21.75 6.57
N PHE A 369 -1.92 22.05 7.15
CA PHE A 369 -2.54 23.38 6.97
C PHE A 369 -3.01 24.06 8.26
N LEU A 370 -3.26 23.32 9.34
CA LEU A 370 -3.96 23.87 10.50
C LEU A 370 -3.16 23.84 11.81
N ARG A 371 -2.12 23.00 11.93
CA ARG A 371 -1.44 22.77 13.21
C ARG A 371 0.06 23.03 13.14
N GLY A 372 0.58 23.60 14.22
CA GLY A 372 2.02 23.72 14.44
C GLY A 372 2.60 22.49 15.17
N ALA A 373 3.93 22.50 15.40
CA ALA A 373 4.64 21.38 16.03
C ALA A 373 4.12 21.02 17.43
N ALA A 374 3.63 21.98 18.20
CA ALA A 374 3.10 21.74 19.55
C ALA A 374 1.76 20.98 19.50
N GLU A 375 0.87 21.36 18.62
CA GLU A 375 -0.41 20.72 18.42
C GLU A 375 -0.25 19.33 17.79
N MET A 376 0.68 19.16 16.83
CA MET A 376 1.04 17.85 16.28
C MET A 376 1.53 16.91 17.39
N ARG A 377 2.39 17.40 18.27
CA ARG A 377 2.91 16.62 19.41
C ARG A 377 1.79 16.16 20.36
N GLU A 378 0.88 17.04 20.70
CA GLU A 378 -0.23 16.68 21.62
C GLU A 378 -1.18 15.68 20.95
N GLU A 379 -1.48 15.83 19.66
CA GLU A 379 -2.25 14.85 18.91
C GLU A 379 -1.59 13.48 18.94
N LEU A 380 -0.32 13.38 18.55
CA LEU A 380 0.42 12.12 18.51
C LEU A 380 0.53 11.45 19.90
N ARG A 381 0.79 12.23 20.95
CA ARG A 381 0.74 11.73 22.33
C ARG A 381 -0.66 11.23 22.71
N GLY A 382 -1.70 11.91 22.23
CA GLY A 382 -3.09 11.47 22.44
C GLY A 382 -3.38 10.13 21.77
N LEU A 383 -2.91 9.93 20.53
CA LEU A 383 -3.04 8.67 19.80
C LEU A 383 -2.30 7.52 20.50
N VAL A 384 -1.05 7.75 20.93
CA VAL A 384 -0.25 6.75 21.66
C VAL A 384 -0.89 6.40 23.00
N ARG A 385 -1.32 7.41 23.80
CA ARG A 385 -2.06 7.15 25.07
C ARG A 385 -3.36 6.39 24.83
N GLY A 386 -4.08 6.74 23.75
CA GLY A 386 -5.33 6.07 23.37
C GLY A 386 -5.16 4.59 23.08
N ALA A 387 -4.04 4.18 22.53
CA ALA A 387 -3.72 2.79 22.26
C ALA A 387 -3.46 1.95 23.53
N GLY A 388 -3.20 2.58 24.67
CA GLY A 388 -3.11 1.89 25.96
C GLY A 388 -1.99 0.83 26.04
N GLY A 389 -0.91 0.99 25.29
CA GLY A 389 0.21 0.04 25.21
C GLY A 389 0.05 -1.05 24.15
N HIS A 390 -1.03 -1.03 23.36
CA HIS A 390 -1.19 -1.90 22.20
C HIS A 390 -0.11 -1.59 21.15
N PRO A 391 0.50 -2.58 20.48
CA PRO A 391 1.49 -2.34 19.44
C PRO A 391 0.93 -1.46 18.32
N LEU A 392 1.66 -0.39 17.98
CA LEU A 392 1.24 0.54 16.94
C LEU A 392 2.42 1.14 16.18
N ASN A 393 2.16 1.59 14.97
CA ASN A 393 3.00 2.53 14.26
C ASN A 393 2.23 3.84 13.99
N LEU A 394 2.95 4.96 13.86
CA LEU A 394 2.38 6.26 13.56
C LEU A 394 2.63 6.62 12.10
N LYS A 395 1.59 7.03 11.40
CA LYS A 395 1.68 7.31 9.98
C LYS A 395 1.03 8.64 9.59
N LEU A 396 1.69 9.39 8.74
CA LEU A 396 1.09 10.47 7.97
C LEU A 396 0.95 10.01 6.53
N CYS A 397 -0.27 10.01 6.02
CA CYS A 397 -0.63 9.50 4.70
C CYS A 397 -1.68 10.40 4.03
N ASP A 398 -2.13 10.03 2.82
CA ASP A 398 -3.14 10.79 2.05
C ASP A 398 -2.73 12.24 1.73
N ILE A 399 -1.44 12.45 1.51
CA ILE A 399 -0.87 13.75 1.21
C ILE A 399 -1.03 14.04 -0.28
N GLN A 400 -1.91 14.97 -0.63
CA GLN A 400 -2.18 15.37 -2.02
C GLN A 400 -1.49 16.68 -2.41
N THR A 401 -1.19 17.53 -1.43
CA THR A 401 -0.48 18.80 -1.63
C THR A 401 0.20 19.23 -0.34
N ILE A 402 1.26 20.01 -0.46
CA ILE A 402 2.00 20.60 0.67
C ILE A 402 1.90 22.13 0.68
N ASN A 403 0.97 22.69 -0.09
CA ASN A 403 0.70 24.13 -0.16
C ASN A 403 1.94 24.99 -0.47
N GLY A 404 2.89 24.46 -1.23
CA GLY A 404 4.09 25.20 -1.64
C GLY A 404 5.11 25.49 -0.52
N ASP A 405 5.01 24.83 0.63
CA ASP A 405 5.94 25.02 1.76
C ASP A 405 7.28 24.28 1.64
N GLY A 406 7.52 23.65 0.48
CA GLY A 406 8.74 22.86 0.24
C GLY A 406 8.85 21.60 1.09
N GLY A 407 7.75 21.11 1.64
CA GLY A 407 7.71 19.92 2.51
C GLY A 407 8.00 20.22 4.00
N GLN A 408 7.99 21.48 4.41
CA GLN A 408 8.33 21.86 5.79
C GLN A 408 7.36 21.24 6.81
N ALA A 409 6.07 21.14 6.51
CA ALA A 409 5.11 20.49 7.38
C ALA A 409 5.37 19.00 7.52
N LEU A 410 5.76 18.32 6.43
CA LEU A 410 6.16 16.90 6.43
C LEU A 410 7.40 16.66 7.29
N MET A 411 8.43 17.49 7.11
CA MET A 411 9.66 17.43 7.90
C MET A 411 9.38 17.68 9.39
N THR A 412 8.49 18.63 9.70
CA THR A 412 8.10 18.93 11.08
C THR A 412 7.36 17.77 11.70
N TRP A 413 6.37 17.20 10.98
CA TRP A 413 5.63 16.05 11.48
C TRP A 413 6.53 14.84 11.73
N SER A 414 7.38 14.47 10.77
CA SER A 414 8.26 13.32 10.91
C SER A 414 9.18 13.43 12.11
N ARG A 415 9.76 14.62 12.37
CA ARG A 415 10.58 14.89 13.55
C ARG A 415 9.77 14.80 14.85
N VAL A 416 8.58 15.40 14.90
CA VAL A 416 7.70 15.37 16.09
C VAL A 416 7.22 13.95 16.37
N ALA A 417 6.88 13.18 15.33
CA ALA A 417 6.48 11.78 15.47
C ALA A 417 7.61 10.92 16.04
N ALA A 418 8.84 11.07 15.53
CA ALA A 418 10.00 10.36 16.05
C ALA A 418 10.29 10.73 17.54
N GLU A 419 10.16 12.00 17.91
CA GLU A 419 10.31 12.45 19.30
C GLU A 419 9.25 11.83 20.23
N VAL A 420 7.97 11.83 19.81
CA VAL A 420 6.88 11.21 20.60
C VAL A 420 7.04 9.69 20.69
N ALA A 421 7.47 9.04 19.62
CA ALA A 421 7.77 7.61 19.61
C ALA A 421 8.88 7.26 20.60
N ALA A 422 9.95 8.06 20.65
CA ALA A 422 11.05 7.88 21.59
C ALA A 422 10.60 8.11 23.04
N GLU A 423 9.78 9.13 23.31
CA GLU A 423 9.18 9.38 24.64
C GLU A 423 8.36 8.20 25.14
N ALA A 424 7.64 7.52 24.26
CA ALA A 424 6.76 6.40 24.62
C ALA A 424 7.52 5.08 24.86
N ALA A 425 8.75 4.95 24.34
CA ALA A 425 9.60 3.77 24.48
C ALA A 425 10.42 3.76 25.78
N GLY A 426 10.57 4.92 26.43
CA GLY A 426 11.34 5.10 27.68
C GLY A 426 10.47 5.08 28.91
#